data_3db8a8765ce602fbe50818677fecd2d0
#
_entry.id   3db8a8765ce602fbe50818677fecd2d0
#
_cell.length_a   1.000
_cell.length_b   1.000
_cell.length_c   1.000
_cell.angle_alpha   90.00
_cell.angle_beta   90.00
_cell.angle_gamma   90.00
#
_symmetry.space_group_name_H-M   'P 1'
#
loop_
_entity.id
_entity.type
_entity.pdbx_description
1 polymer ?
#
loop_
_entity_poly.entity_id
_entity_poly.type
_entity_poly.pdbx_seq_one_letter_code
_entity_poly.pdbx_strand_id
1 'polypeptide(L)'
;DHLAYDFVYADVKNLLRFLENHDTSRFLRTAPENLDAFKQGTAFLLTITGTPQVYYGYELLMNGSTSSPGGDGNVRLDVPGGWPGDTQNWFTAEGRSEMQNEAWNYMSALLHWRQNNKVISDGEMKHFVPQNGVYVYERYLGDKNVMVFINGANKEVTINLDRYAESIK
;
A
#
# COMPACT_ATOMS: atom_id res chain seq x y z
N ASP A 1 4.60 10.57 11.11
CA ASP A 1 5.84 11.27 11.53
C ASP A 1 7.12 10.62 11.00
N HIS A 2 7.19 9.27 10.85
CA HIS A 2 8.44 8.60 10.43
C HIS A 2 8.98 9.07 9.08
N LEU A 3 8.13 9.33 8.11
CA LEU A 3 8.57 9.82 6.80
C LEU A 3 9.13 11.25 6.84
N ALA A 4 8.77 12.05 7.84
CA ALA A 4 9.32 13.39 8.04
C ALA A 4 10.78 13.37 8.53
N TYR A 5 11.27 12.23 8.98
CA TYR A 5 12.65 12.02 9.42
C TYR A 5 13.53 11.34 8.35
N ASP A 6 13.09 11.30 7.12
CA ASP A 6 13.85 10.69 6.01
C ASP A 6 15.26 11.31 5.86
N PHE A 7 15.45 12.57 6.28
CA PHE A 7 16.75 13.25 6.29
C PHE A 7 17.83 12.62 7.20
N VAL A 8 17.45 11.74 8.14
CA VAL A 8 18.43 11.06 9.00
C VAL A 8 19.12 9.87 8.30
N TYR A 9 18.60 9.45 7.14
CA TYR A 9 19.13 8.34 6.38
C TYR A 9 20.04 8.84 5.25
N ALA A 10 21.15 8.13 5.02
CA ALA A 10 22.09 8.47 3.96
C ALA A 10 21.46 8.35 2.55
N ASP A 11 20.59 7.37 2.36
CA ASP A 11 19.81 7.17 1.14
C ASP A 11 18.44 6.55 1.48
N VAL A 12 17.44 7.40 1.53
CA VAL A 12 16.07 7.02 1.84
C VAL A 12 15.42 6.15 0.75
N LYS A 13 15.91 6.21 -0.49
CA LYS A 13 15.38 5.44 -1.62
C LYS A 13 15.67 3.95 -1.46
N ASN A 14 16.73 3.60 -0.71
CA ASN A 14 17.11 2.22 -0.41
C ASN A 14 16.45 1.64 0.86
N LEU A 15 15.64 2.42 1.57
CA LEU A 15 14.90 1.89 2.71
C LEU A 15 13.80 0.95 2.26
N LEU A 16 13.76 -0.24 2.85
CA LEU A 16 12.68 -1.19 2.65
C LEU A 16 11.41 -0.70 3.37
N ARG A 17 10.32 -0.58 2.64
CA ARG A 17 9.01 -0.17 3.16
C ARG A 17 8.01 -1.30 3.00
N PHE A 18 7.27 -1.63 4.04
CA PHE A 18 6.24 -2.67 4.01
C PHE A 18 5.08 -2.33 4.96
N LEU A 19 3.93 -2.91 4.70
CA LEU A 19 2.75 -2.84 5.58
C LEU A 19 2.64 -4.08 6.44
N GLU A 20 3.14 -5.21 5.94
CA GLU A 20 3.15 -6.51 6.60
C GLU A 20 4.34 -7.34 6.13
N ASN A 21 4.74 -8.32 6.94
CA ASN A 21 5.75 -9.32 6.61
C ASN A 21 5.51 -10.62 7.40
N HIS A 22 6.45 -11.57 7.32
CA HIS A 22 6.36 -12.85 8.00
C HIS A 22 6.48 -12.78 9.54
N ASP A 23 6.92 -11.67 10.10
CA ASP A 23 7.08 -11.44 11.54
C ASP A 23 6.03 -10.49 12.13
N THR A 24 5.14 -9.96 11.28
CA THR A 24 4.08 -9.05 11.71
C THR A 24 2.70 -9.61 11.37
N SER A 25 1.69 -9.18 12.11
CA SER A 25 0.31 -9.45 11.72
C SER A 25 0.02 -8.88 10.33
N ARG A 26 -0.88 -9.53 9.59
CA ARG A 26 -1.34 -9.04 8.29
C ARG A 26 -1.97 -7.65 8.41
N PHE A 27 -1.86 -6.84 7.39
CA PHE A 27 -2.29 -5.44 7.40
C PHE A 27 -3.78 -5.28 7.74
N LEU A 28 -4.62 -6.12 7.16
CA LEU A 28 -6.07 -6.10 7.40
C LEU A 28 -6.53 -7.01 8.55
N ARG A 29 -5.66 -7.41 9.48
CA ARG A 29 -5.96 -8.37 10.54
C ARG A 29 -7.22 -8.09 11.37
N THR A 30 -7.60 -6.81 11.52
CA THR A 30 -8.78 -6.38 12.29
C THR A 30 -9.97 -6.00 11.42
N ALA A 31 -9.78 -5.92 10.11
CA ALA A 31 -10.81 -5.53 9.16
C ALA A 31 -10.57 -6.20 7.80
N PRO A 32 -10.66 -7.53 7.70
CA PRO A 32 -10.27 -8.30 6.51
C PRO A 32 -11.10 -7.96 5.25
N GLU A 33 -12.30 -7.41 5.45
CA GLU A 33 -13.20 -7.02 4.35
C GLU A 33 -13.10 -5.53 3.99
N ASN A 34 -12.15 -4.80 4.59
CA ASN A 34 -11.99 -3.37 4.32
C ASN A 34 -11.12 -3.14 3.08
N LEU A 35 -11.74 -3.26 1.91
CA LEU A 35 -11.08 -3.06 0.63
C LEU A 35 -10.58 -1.62 0.44
N ASP A 36 -11.25 -0.62 1.04
CA ASP A 36 -10.81 0.77 0.98
C ASP A 36 -9.50 0.97 1.75
N ALA A 37 -9.37 0.36 2.92
CA ALA A 37 -8.11 0.36 3.66
C ALA A 37 -6.99 -0.36 2.88
N PHE A 38 -7.30 -1.48 2.22
CA PHE A 38 -6.36 -2.16 1.33
C PHE A 38 -5.89 -1.24 0.20
N LYS A 39 -6.82 -0.60 -0.51
CA LYS A 39 -6.50 0.31 -1.61
C LYS A 39 -5.66 1.50 -1.15
N GLN A 40 -6.02 2.13 -0.03
CA GLN A 40 -5.26 3.23 0.54
C GLN A 40 -3.86 2.80 0.97
N GLY A 41 -3.74 1.66 1.68
CA GLY A 41 -2.44 1.11 2.10
C GLY A 41 -1.56 0.77 0.90
N THR A 42 -2.12 0.13 -0.13
CA THR A 42 -1.41 -0.20 -1.37
C THR A 42 -0.93 1.05 -2.10
N ALA A 43 -1.82 2.05 -2.27
CA ALA A 43 -1.46 3.32 -2.89
C ALA A 43 -0.33 4.02 -2.11
N PHE A 44 -0.44 4.06 -0.78
CA PHE A 44 0.59 4.63 0.08
C PHE A 44 1.93 3.89 -0.09
N LEU A 45 1.95 2.57 0.10
CA LEU A 45 3.16 1.76 0.00
C LEU A 45 3.87 1.92 -1.35
N LEU A 46 3.10 1.92 -2.44
CA LEU A 46 3.64 1.95 -3.80
C LEU A 46 4.00 3.36 -4.30
N THR A 47 3.70 4.41 -3.53
CA THR A 47 3.97 5.79 -3.96
C THR A 47 4.90 6.57 -3.04
N ILE A 48 5.14 6.13 -1.80
CA ILE A 48 6.15 6.75 -0.90
C ILE A 48 7.58 6.48 -1.38
N THR A 49 8.53 7.22 -0.83
CA THR A 49 9.96 6.99 -1.05
C THR A 49 10.42 5.70 -0.40
N GLY A 50 11.28 4.96 -1.07
CA GLY A 50 11.83 3.69 -0.62
C GLY A 50 11.49 2.54 -1.57
N THR A 51 12.00 1.36 -1.26
CA THR A 51 11.73 0.12 -1.99
C THR A 51 10.53 -0.58 -1.35
N PRO A 52 9.38 -0.67 -2.03
CA PRO A 52 8.22 -1.36 -1.48
C PRO A 52 8.46 -2.87 -1.44
N GLN A 53 8.20 -3.47 -0.30
CA GLN A 53 8.11 -4.92 -0.13
C GLN A 53 6.65 -5.30 0.03
N VAL A 54 6.19 -6.19 -0.82
CA VAL A 54 4.87 -6.82 -0.72
C VAL A 54 5.06 -8.24 -0.24
N TYR A 55 4.40 -8.58 0.86
CA TYR A 55 4.40 -9.95 1.37
C TYR A 55 3.36 -10.78 0.61
N TYR A 56 3.69 -12.03 0.27
CA TYR A 56 2.82 -12.89 -0.53
C TYR A 56 1.42 -13.01 0.08
N GLY A 57 0.41 -13.04 -0.76
CA GLY A 57 -0.99 -13.14 -0.36
C GLY A 57 -1.61 -11.81 0.10
N TYR A 58 -0.84 -10.72 0.20
CA TYR A 58 -1.38 -9.38 0.44
C TYR A 58 -2.37 -9.00 -0.67
N GLU A 59 -2.01 -9.25 -1.92
CA GLU A 59 -2.83 -9.03 -3.12
C GLU A 59 -4.10 -9.89 -3.16
N LEU A 60 -4.14 -10.94 -2.34
CA LEU A 60 -5.26 -11.88 -2.21
C LEU A 60 -6.06 -11.66 -0.92
N LEU A 61 -5.76 -10.58 -0.18
CA LEU A 61 -6.38 -10.25 1.10
C LEU A 61 -6.19 -11.35 2.16
N MET A 62 -5.07 -12.08 2.11
CA MET A 62 -4.74 -13.04 3.16
C MET A 62 -4.66 -12.34 4.50
N ASN A 63 -5.30 -12.93 5.50
CA ASN A 63 -5.41 -12.37 6.83
C ASN A 63 -4.72 -13.26 7.86
N GLY A 64 -4.45 -12.71 9.03
CA GLY A 64 -3.85 -13.42 10.17
C GLY A 64 -3.23 -12.46 11.17
N SER A 65 -3.13 -12.95 12.41
CA SER A 65 -2.54 -12.18 13.51
C SER A 65 -1.52 -13.02 14.26
N THR A 66 -0.35 -12.45 14.51
CA THR A 66 0.68 -13.06 15.36
C THR A 66 0.26 -13.13 16.83
N SER A 67 -0.75 -12.36 17.23
CA SER A 67 -1.31 -12.39 18.59
C SER A 67 -2.40 -13.46 18.79
N SER A 68 -2.82 -14.15 17.72
CA SER A 68 -3.80 -15.25 17.81
C SER A 68 -3.12 -16.56 18.20
N PRO A 69 -3.86 -17.56 18.73
CA PRO A 69 -3.34 -18.90 18.93
C PRO A 69 -2.69 -19.45 17.65
N GLY A 70 -1.47 -19.97 17.75
CA GLY A 70 -0.67 -20.36 16.58
C GLY A 70 0.41 -19.34 16.18
N GLY A 71 0.38 -18.12 16.77
CA GLY A 71 1.43 -17.12 16.62
C GLY A 71 1.74 -16.79 15.17
N ASP A 72 3.02 -16.75 14.82
CA ASP A 72 3.51 -16.44 13.48
C ASP A 72 3.01 -17.43 12.39
N GLY A 73 2.65 -18.65 12.75
CA GLY A 73 2.04 -19.61 11.81
C GLY A 73 0.79 -19.08 11.12
N ASN A 74 0.01 -18.24 11.82
CA ASN A 74 -1.22 -17.66 11.27
C ASN A 74 -0.98 -16.65 10.12
N VAL A 75 0.22 -16.09 10.02
CA VAL A 75 0.55 -15.11 8.98
C VAL A 75 1.39 -15.72 7.86
N ARG A 76 1.72 -17.03 7.98
CA ARG A 76 2.57 -17.79 7.04
C ARG A 76 1.83 -18.94 6.36
N LEU A 77 0.50 -18.86 6.32
CA LEU A 77 -0.34 -19.87 5.66
C LEU A 77 -0.07 -19.92 4.16
N ASP A 78 -0.20 -21.11 3.57
CA ASP A 78 -0.09 -21.29 2.13
C ASP A 78 -1.26 -20.60 1.39
N VAL A 79 -0.99 -20.16 0.16
CA VAL A 79 -2.04 -19.68 -0.74
C VAL A 79 -2.81 -20.90 -1.27
N PRO A 80 -4.15 -20.96 -1.10
CA PRO A 80 -4.95 -22.05 -1.62
C PRO A 80 -4.78 -22.24 -3.14
N GLY A 81 -4.62 -23.50 -3.57
CA GLY A 81 -4.41 -23.90 -4.97
C GLY A 81 -2.99 -24.32 -5.30
N GLY A 82 -2.05 -24.25 -4.34
CA GLY A 82 -0.66 -24.68 -4.52
C GLY A 82 -0.41 -26.16 -4.23
N TRP A 83 -1.34 -26.85 -3.56
CA TRP A 83 -1.13 -28.21 -3.08
C TRP A 83 -2.19 -29.20 -3.55
N PRO A 84 -1.82 -30.50 -3.74
CA PRO A 84 -2.81 -31.57 -3.99
C PRO A 84 -3.84 -31.64 -2.85
N GLY A 85 -5.11 -31.57 -3.19
CA GLY A 85 -6.22 -31.59 -2.23
C GLY A 85 -6.81 -30.23 -1.89
N ASP A 86 -6.22 -29.13 -2.35
CA ASP A 86 -6.83 -27.82 -2.24
C ASP A 86 -8.17 -27.79 -2.99
N THR A 87 -9.19 -27.29 -2.32
CA THR A 87 -10.55 -27.17 -2.88
C THR A 87 -10.79 -25.85 -3.60
N GLN A 88 -9.89 -24.91 -3.44
CA GLN A 88 -9.89 -23.59 -4.08
C GLN A 88 -8.55 -23.34 -4.76
N ASN A 89 -8.54 -22.48 -5.76
CA ASN A 89 -7.32 -22.05 -6.43
C ASN A 89 -7.29 -20.53 -6.58
N TRP A 90 -6.64 -19.86 -5.67
CA TRP A 90 -6.55 -18.39 -5.67
C TRP A 90 -5.55 -17.85 -6.70
N PHE A 91 -4.81 -18.70 -7.39
CA PHE A 91 -3.94 -18.29 -8.50
C PHE A 91 -4.74 -17.95 -9.76
N THR A 92 -6.01 -18.39 -9.84
CA THR A 92 -6.90 -18.09 -10.97
C THR A 92 -8.04 -17.15 -10.56
N ALA A 93 -8.56 -16.36 -11.52
CA ALA A 93 -9.64 -15.42 -11.25
C ALA A 93 -10.93 -16.11 -10.79
N GLU A 94 -11.20 -17.31 -11.32
CA GLU A 94 -12.38 -18.12 -10.99
C GLU A 94 -12.33 -18.67 -9.56
N GLY A 95 -11.13 -18.92 -9.04
CA GLY A 95 -10.95 -19.42 -7.68
C GLY A 95 -10.94 -18.34 -6.60
N ARG A 96 -10.83 -17.08 -7.00
CA ARG A 96 -10.87 -15.92 -6.10
C ARG A 96 -12.30 -15.41 -5.92
N SER A 97 -12.58 -14.82 -4.76
CA SER A 97 -13.82 -14.04 -4.55
C SER A 97 -13.79 -12.76 -5.41
N GLU A 98 -14.95 -12.11 -5.55
CA GLU A 98 -15.05 -10.81 -6.23
C GLU A 98 -14.13 -9.76 -5.57
N MET A 99 -14.11 -9.70 -4.24
CA MET A 99 -13.27 -8.78 -3.48
C MET A 99 -11.76 -9.05 -3.70
N GLN A 100 -11.36 -10.33 -3.72
CA GLN A 100 -9.98 -10.71 -4.02
C GLN A 100 -9.59 -10.36 -5.45
N ASN A 101 -10.49 -10.54 -6.41
CA ASN A 101 -10.26 -10.12 -7.79
C ASN A 101 -10.13 -8.61 -7.91
N GLU A 102 -10.93 -7.84 -7.18
CA GLU A 102 -10.83 -6.38 -7.15
C GLU A 102 -9.51 -5.92 -6.55
N ALA A 103 -9.09 -6.52 -5.43
CA ALA A 103 -7.79 -6.24 -4.79
C ALA A 103 -6.62 -6.54 -5.73
N TRP A 104 -6.63 -7.73 -6.34
CA TRP A 104 -5.64 -8.17 -7.33
C TRP A 104 -5.53 -7.19 -8.50
N ASN A 105 -6.67 -6.85 -9.11
CA ASN A 105 -6.71 -5.96 -10.27
C ASN A 105 -6.20 -4.55 -9.91
N TYR A 106 -6.63 -4.02 -8.77
CA TYR A 106 -6.19 -2.72 -8.28
C TYR A 106 -4.67 -2.68 -8.08
N MET A 107 -4.13 -3.67 -7.36
CA MET A 107 -2.70 -3.74 -7.09
C MET A 107 -1.89 -3.96 -8.38
N SER A 108 -2.34 -4.84 -9.26
CA SER A 108 -1.71 -5.10 -10.56
C SER A 108 -1.63 -3.81 -11.40
N ALA A 109 -2.74 -3.08 -11.51
CA ALA A 109 -2.78 -1.81 -12.26
C ALA A 109 -1.80 -0.79 -11.68
N LEU A 110 -1.75 -0.67 -10.34
CA LEU A 110 -0.88 0.30 -9.67
C LEU A 110 0.62 -0.09 -9.79
N LEU A 111 0.95 -1.38 -9.74
CA LEU A 111 2.30 -1.87 -9.96
C LEU A 111 2.80 -1.59 -11.39
N HIS A 112 1.96 -1.85 -12.40
CA HIS A 112 2.27 -1.54 -13.79
C HIS A 112 2.44 -0.03 -14.01
N TRP A 113 1.56 0.78 -13.41
CA TRP A 113 1.70 2.23 -13.45
C TRP A 113 3.01 2.69 -12.79
N ARG A 114 3.35 2.17 -11.59
CA ARG A 114 4.59 2.49 -10.90
C ARG A 114 5.82 2.12 -11.75
N GLN A 115 5.83 0.94 -12.34
CA GLN A 115 6.94 0.45 -13.17
C GLN A 115 7.28 1.40 -14.32
N ASN A 116 6.26 2.07 -14.86
CA ASN A 116 6.40 2.99 -15.98
C ASN A 116 6.46 4.47 -15.55
N ASN A 117 6.52 4.75 -14.24
CA ASN A 117 6.51 6.11 -13.71
C ASN A 117 7.78 6.43 -12.91
N LYS A 118 8.76 7.02 -13.60
CA LYS A 118 10.04 7.41 -12.98
C LYS A 118 9.90 8.45 -11.87
N VAL A 119 8.85 9.26 -11.86
CA VAL A 119 8.59 10.19 -10.75
C VAL A 119 8.44 9.43 -9.44
N ILE A 120 7.84 8.25 -9.49
CA ILE A 120 7.63 7.41 -8.31
C ILE A 120 8.88 6.60 -7.95
N SER A 121 9.61 6.03 -8.94
CA SER A 121 10.80 5.22 -8.65
C SER A 121 12.00 6.05 -8.24
N ASP A 122 12.23 7.17 -8.91
CA ASP A 122 13.49 7.92 -8.81
C ASP A 122 13.33 9.32 -8.19
N GLY A 123 12.06 9.79 -8.08
CA GLY A 123 11.75 11.15 -7.64
C GLY A 123 11.95 11.37 -6.14
N GLU A 124 12.00 12.63 -5.79
CA GLU A 124 12.01 13.12 -4.41
C GLU A 124 10.60 13.17 -3.82
N MET A 125 10.49 13.38 -2.52
CA MET A 125 9.22 13.45 -1.82
C MET A 125 9.11 14.74 -1.00
N LYS A 126 7.96 15.39 -1.09
CA LYS A 126 7.58 16.56 -0.29
C LYS A 126 6.29 16.28 0.45
N HIS A 127 6.28 16.60 1.72
CA HIS A 127 5.13 16.36 2.60
C HIS A 127 4.37 17.65 2.86
N PHE A 128 3.06 17.52 2.99
CA PHE A 128 2.21 18.57 3.55
C PHE A 128 1.67 18.10 4.90
N VAL A 129 1.69 18.99 5.90
CA VAL A 129 1.16 18.66 7.23
C VAL A 129 -0.30 18.18 7.11
N PRO A 130 -0.66 17.01 7.64
CA PRO A 130 -2.03 16.51 7.56
C PRO A 130 -3.05 17.48 8.17
N GLN A 131 -4.20 17.61 7.52
CA GLN A 131 -5.32 18.43 7.99
C GLN A 131 -6.64 17.68 7.82
N ASN A 132 -7.54 17.77 8.79
CA ASN A 132 -8.88 17.20 8.76
C ASN A 132 -8.91 15.69 8.43
N GLY A 133 -7.86 14.95 8.81
CA GLY A 133 -7.74 13.52 8.48
C GLY A 133 -7.21 13.24 7.08
N VAL A 134 -6.87 14.27 6.29
CA VAL A 134 -6.28 14.09 4.96
C VAL A 134 -4.77 14.31 5.03
N TYR A 135 -4.03 13.34 4.51
CA TYR A 135 -2.59 13.43 4.29
C TYR A 135 -2.30 13.62 2.80
N VAL A 136 -1.46 14.61 2.49
CA VAL A 136 -1.08 14.94 1.13
C VAL A 136 0.43 14.95 1.02
N TYR A 137 0.95 14.39 -0.06
CA TYR A 137 2.35 14.48 -0.42
C TYR A 137 2.53 14.54 -1.94
N GLU A 138 3.65 15.07 -2.33
CA GLU A 138 4.12 15.15 -3.71
C GLU A 138 5.32 14.23 -3.91
N ARG A 139 5.34 13.52 -5.04
CA ARG A 139 6.55 12.94 -5.60
C ARG A 139 6.92 13.78 -6.82
N TYR A 140 8.19 14.16 -6.97
CA TYR A 140 8.61 14.99 -8.09
C TYR A 140 9.97 14.59 -8.64
N LEU A 141 10.17 14.79 -9.95
CA LEU A 141 11.41 14.52 -10.69
C LEU A 141 11.52 15.55 -11.81
N GLY A 142 12.40 16.53 -11.65
CA GLY A 142 12.50 17.66 -12.56
C GLY A 142 11.21 18.50 -12.58
N ASP A 143 10.60 18.62 -13.74
CA ASP A 143 9.35 19.37 -13.97
C ASP A 143 8.07 18.53 -13.82
N LYS A 144 8.22 17.21 -13.58
CA LYS A 144 7.12 16.26 -13.45
C LYS A 144 6.83 15.98 -11.99
N ASN A 145 5.56 15.86 -11.67
CA ASN A 145 5.14 15.47 -10.32
C ASN A 145 3.91 14.55 -10.32
N VAL A 146 3.69 13.93 -9.18
CA VAL A 146 2.50 13.17 -8.81
C VAL A 146 2.10 13.62 -7.42
N MET A 147 0.87 14.13 -7.31
CA MET A 147 0.25 14.45 -6.03
C MET A 147 -0.55 13.26 -5.53
N VAL A 148 -0.38 12.90 -4.28
CA VAL A 148 -1.11 11.82 -3.61
C VAL A 148 -1.91 12.39 -2.46
N PHE A 149 -3.22 12.12 -2.48
CA PHE A 149 -4.18 12.54 -1.47
C PHE A 149 -4.77 11.31 -0.80
N ILE A 150 -4.56 11.17 0.51
CA ILE A 150 -5.07 10.06 1.30
C ILE A 150 -6.07 10.61 2.31
N ASN A 151 -7.32 10.24 2.15
CA ASN A 151 -8.37 10.58 3.11
C ASN A 151 -8.51 9.46 4.15
N GLY A 152 -7.93 9.65 5.34
CA GLY A 152 -8.06 8.75 6.48
C GLY A 152 -9.28 9.05 7.37
N ALA A 153 -10.12 10.04 7.01
CA ALA A 153 -11.35 10.31 7.74
C ALA A 153 -12.48 9.35 7.28
N ASN A 154 -13.39 9.02 8.19
CA ASN A 154 -14.57 8.18 7.89
C ASN A 154 -15.71 9.00 7.22
N LYS A 155 -15.35 10.00 6.40
CA LYS A 155 -16.30 10.89 5.71
C LYS A 155 -15.61 11.59 4.54
N GLU A 156 -16.41 12.14 3.65
CA GLU A 156 -15.92 13.06 2.62
C GLU A 156 -15.28 14.31 3.26
N VAL A 157 -14.16 14.73 2.69
CA VAL A 157 -13.45 15.95 3.11
C VAL A 157 -13.18 16.81 1.89
N THR A 158 -13.70 18.02 1.92
CA THR A 158 -13.36 19.04 0.92
C THR A 158 -12.01 19.68 1.31
N ILE A 159 -11.08 19.71 0.36
CA ILE A 159 -9.76 20.32 0.53
C ILE A 159 -9.65 21.59 -0.32
N ASN A 160 -8.97 22.61 0.21
CA ASN A 160 -8.61 23.78 -0.58
C ASN A 160 -7.29 23.52 -1.31
N LEU A 161 -7.32 23.55 -2.64
CA LEU A 161 -6.15 23.30 -3.48
C LEU A 161 -5.13 24.45 -3.45
N ASP A 162 -5.53 25.68 -3.08
CA ASP A 162 -4.59 26.80 -2.95
C ASP A 162 -3.43 26.52 -2.00
N ARG A 163 -3.67 25.65 -1.01
CA ARG A 163 -2.64 25.18 -0.09
C ARG A 163 -1.51 24.41 -0.78
N TYR A 164 -1.78 23.85 -1.93
CA TYR A 164 -0.87 23.01 -2.70
C TYR A 164 -0.46 23.65 -4.02
N ALA A 165 -0.73 24.96 -4.20
CA ALA A 165 -0.53 25.70 -5.44
C ALA A 165 0.92 25.65 -5.96
N GLU A 166 1.89 25.49 -5.08
CA GLU A 166 3.30 25.32 -5.47
C GLU A 166 3.60 23.97 -6.17
N SER A 167 2.74 22.96 -5.97
CA SER A 167 2.88 21.60 -6.51
C SER A 167 1.82 21.27 -7.58
N ILE A 168 0.72 22.02 -7.64
CA ILE A 168 -0.34 21.89 -8.64
C ILE A 168 -0.06 22.88 -9.76
N LYS A 169 0.39 22.37 -10.92
CA LYS A 169 0.68 23.18 -12.11
C LYS A 169 -0.42 23.03 -13.14
#